data_5881fadd784e3a075a10c2e1f105074a
#
_entry.id   5881fadd784e3a075a10c2e1f105074a
#
_cell.length_a   1.000
_cell.length_b   1.000
_cell.length_c   1.000
_cell.angle_alpha   90.00
_cell.angle_beta   90.00
_cell.angle_gamma   90.00
#
_symmetry.space_group_name_H-M   'P 1'
#
loop_
_entity.id
_entity.type
_entity.pdbx_description
1 polymer ?
#
loop_
_entity_poly.entity_id
_entity_poly.type
_entity_poly.pdbx_seq_one_letter_code
_entity_poly.pdbx_strand_id
1 'polypeptide(L)'
;MPRAVFLDRDGTLIEDAHYLKNPNKIRIINRTGEALVKMKEAGYLLFMHTNQSGIARGYYGWNDVHACNQRMLELLNLKNDFWDGICVAPESPDEKEAGYRKPSEKYQLEMISKYGLTPSSSWMVGDKWIDAETGLRAKLNGALVKTGKVIGQEVEKLAREKNVPICEDLFSFTNTYIINT
;
A
#
# COMPACT_ATOMS: atom_id res chain seq x y z
N MET A 1 0.12 3.03 -22.17
CA MET A 1 -1.09 2.94 -21.34
C MET A 1 -0.71 3.24 -19.90
N PRO A 2 -1.59 3.86 -19.10
CA PRO A 2 -1.26 4.24 -17.72
C PRO A 2 -0.89 3.03 -16.85
N ARG A 3 0.09 3.23 -15.96
CA ARG A 3 0.58 2.23 -15.00
C ARG A 3 0.40 2.76 -13.59
N ALA A 4 0.21 1.90 -12.61
CA ALA A 4 0.00 2.31 -11.24
C ALA A 4 0.80 1.48 -10.22
N VAL A 5 1.09 2.11 -9.08
CA VAL A 5 1.52 1.40 -7.89
C VAL A 5 0.50 1.66 -6.78
N PHE A 6 -0.09 0.60 -6.27
CA PHE A 6 -0.93 0.61 -5.07
C PHE A 6 -0.04 0.27 -3.88
N LEU A 7 -0.16 1.03 -2.82
CA LEU A 7 0.73 0.97 -1.66
C LEU A 7 -0.07 0.77 -0.37
N ASP A 8 0.31 -0.20 0.45
CA ASP A 8 -0.13 -0.20 1.84
C ASP A 8 0.52 0.96 2.60
N ARG A 9 -0.06 1.36 3.74
CA ARG A 9 0.43 2.45 4.58
C ARG A 9 1.33 1.94 5.70
N ASP A 10 0.75 1.16 6.60
CA ASP A 10 1.38 0.73 7.86
C ASP A 10 2.37 -0.43 7.62
N GLY A 11 3.63 -0.22 7.89
CA GLY A 11 4.71 -1.18 7.58
C GLY A 11 5.30 -1.03 6.18
N THR A 12 4.79 -0.11 5.36
CA THR A 12 5.24 0.12 3.96
C THR A 12 5.69 1.56 3.73
N LEU A 13 4.87 2.53 4.09
CA LEU A 13 5.18 3.97 4.02
C LEU A 13 5.62 4.53 5.37
N ILE A 14 4.97 4.07 6.42
CA ILE A 14 5.23 4.43 7.81
C ILE A 14 5.45 3.17 8.64
N GLU A 15 6.15 3.31 9.77
CA GLU A 15 6.29 2.20 10.73
C GLU A 15 4.92 1.72 11.24
N ASP A 16 4.74 0.41 11.37
CA ASP A 16 3.51 -0.18 11.92
C ASP A 16 3.43 0.08 13.43
N ALA A 17 2.57 0.99 13.84
CA ALA A 17 2.38 1.40 15.23
C ALA A 17 1.09 0.84 15.86
N HIS A 18 0.57 -0.28 15.36
CA HIS A 18 -0.63 -0.99 15.86
C HIS A 18 -1.77 -0.06 16.31
N TYR A 19 -2.82 0.06 15.50
CA TYR A 19 -3.95 0.97 15.70
C TYR A 19 -3.54 2.45 15.87
N LEU A 20 -2.69 2.92 14.94
CA LEU A 20 -2.21 4.29 14.92
C LEU A 20 -3.36 5.31 14.78
N LYS A 21 -3.54 6.14 15.81
CA LYS A 21 -4.54 7.24 15.84
C LYS A 21 -3.94 8.60 16.19
N ASN A 22 -2.72 8.63 16.67
CA ASN A 22 -2.05 9.87 17.06
C ASN A 22 -1.04 10.29 15.97
N PRO A 23 -1.28 11.40 15.25
CA PRO A 23 -0.39 11.89 14.19
C PRO A 23 1.06 12.12 14.65
N ASN A 24 1.27 12.47 15.93
CA ASN A 24 2.61 12.70 16.47
C ASN A 24 3.44 11.41 16.65
N LYS A 25 2.82 10.25 16.55
CA LYS A 25 3.49 8.95 16.61
C LYS A 25 3.95 8.43 15.26
N ILE A 26 3.63 9.12 14.17
CA ILE A 26 4.04 8.69 12.83
C ILE A 26 5.56 8.75 12.72
N ARG A 27 6.12 7.67 12.19
CA ARG A 27 7.51 7.55 11.79
C ARG A 27 7.57 7.11 10.36
N ILE A 28 8.18 7.91 9.51
CA ILE A 28 8.35 7.57 8.09
C ILE A 28 9.45 6.51 7.97
N ILE A 29 9.21 5.48 7.17
CA ILE A 29 10.23 4.51 6.81
C ILE A 29 11.27 5.22 5.92
N ASN A 30 12.53 4.91 6.18
CA ASN A 30 13.65 5.58 5.51
C ASN A 30 13.50 5.55 3.98
N ARG A 31 13.78 6.67 3.33
CA ARG A 31 13.75 6.86 1.88
C ARG A 31 12.38 6.66 1.20
N THR A 32 11.30 6.55 1.95
CA THR A 32 9.94 6.44 1.38
C THR A 32 9.60 7.63 0.47
N GLY A 33 9.92 8.86 0.89
CA GLY A 33 9.66 10.04 0.08
C GLY A 33 10.40 10.01 -1.27
N GLU A 34 11.67 9.58 -1.28
CA GLU A 34 12.45 9.42 -2.51
C GLU A 34 11.82 8.37 -3.44
N ALA A 35 11.39 7.23 -2.88
CA ALA A 35 10.74 6.18 -3.65
C ALA A 35 9.46 6.67 -4.33
N LEU A 36 8.60 7.36 -3.58
CA LEU A 36 7.34 7.91 -4.09
C LEU A 36 7.54 8.94 -5.21
N VAL A 37 8.51 9.85 -5.03
CA VAL A 37 8.85 10.85 -6.06
C VAL A 37 9.34 10.16 -7.33
N LYS A 38 10.27 9.21 -7.22
CA LYS A 38 10.78 8.45 -8.36
C LYS A 38 9.69 7.68 -9.11
N MET A 39 8.73 7.08 -8.42
CA MET A 39 7.59 6.41 -9.06
C MET A 39 6.75 7.40 -9.88
N LYS A 40 6.48 8.60 -9.34
CA LYS A 40 5.76 9.66 -10.07
C LYS A 40 6.56 10.15 -11.27
N GLU A 41 7.87 10.39 -11.13
CA GLU A 41 8.75 10.79 -12.22
C GLU A 41 8.83 9.73 -13.33
N ALA A 42 8.72 8.44 -12.97
CA ALA A 42 8.61 7.33 -13.91
C ALA A 42 7.22 7.21 -14.57
N GLY A 43 6.28 8.11 -14.24
CA GLY A 43 4.96 8.19 -14.86
C GLY A 43 3.92 7.21 -14.30
N TYR A 44 4.14 6.70 -13.07
CA TYR A 44 3.14 5.87 -12.39
C TYR A 44 2.10 6.71 -11.66
N LEU A 45 0.83 6.30 -11.74
CA LEU A 45 -0.20 6.75 -10.82
C LEU A 45 0.01 6.05 -9.47
N LEU A 46 -0.19 6.79 -8.37
CA LEU A 46 0.03 6.28 -7.02
C LEU A 46 -1.26 6.26 -6.22
N PHE A 47 -1.62 5.10 -5.74
CA PHE A 47 -2.79 4.87 -4.91
C PHE A 47 -2.39 4.31 -3.55
N MET A 48 -2.99 4.82 -2.47
CA MET A 48 -2.85 4.22 -1.15
C MET A 48 -4.05 3.34 -0.83
N HIS A 49 -3.82 2.12 -0.34
CA HIS A 49 -4.87 1.19 0.09
C HIS A 49 -4.52 0.59 1.45
N THR A 50 -5.20 1.03 2.49
CA THR A 50 -4.90 0.64 3.87
C THR A 50 -6.10 0.04 4.59
N ASN A 51 -5.89 -1.08 5.30
CA ASN A 51 -6.89 -1.68 6.18
C ASN A 51 -6.85 -1.00 7.55
N GLN A 52 -7.96 -0.37 7.96
CA GLN A 52 -8.09 0.40 9.19
C GLN A 52 -9.23 -0.12 10.07
N SER A 53 -9.17 -1.39 10.42
CA SER A 53 -10.22 -2.07 11.22
C SER A 53 -10.45 -1.50 12.62
N GLY A 54 -9.57 -0.63 13.10
CA GLY A 54 -9.78 0.12 14.34
C GLY A 54 -11.01 1.02 14.30
N ILE A 55 -11.46 1.44 13.09
CA ILE A 55 -12.69 2.21 12.91
C ILE A 55 -13.90 1.35 13.28
N ALA A 56 -14.06 0.17 12.66
CA ALA A 56 -15.16 -0.75 12.97
C ALA A 56 -15.13 -1.23 14.44
N ARG A 57 -13.94 -1.33 15.02
CA ARG A 57 -13.74 -1.72 16.44
C ARG A 57 -13.94 -0.57 17.43
N GLY A 58 -14.18 0.66 16.96
CA GLY A 58 -14.36 1.85 17.80
C GLY A 58 -13.09 2.32 18.54
N TYR A 59 -11.89 1.92 18.09
CA TYR A 59 -10.63 2.34 18.72
C TYR A 59 -10.22 3.75 18.31
N TYR A 60 -10.65 4.20 17.14
CA TYR A 60 -10.47 5.53 16.57
C TYR A 60 -11.49 5.77 15.45
N GLY A 61 -11.62 7.00 15.01
CA GLY A 61 -12.55 7.39 13.96
C GLY A 61 -11.88 7.81 12.66
N TRP A 62 -12.69 8.19 11.68
CA TRP A 62 -12.25 8.70 10.38
C TRP A 62 -11.35 9.94 10.52
N ASN A 63 -11.66 10.85 11.44
CA ASN A 63 -10.86 12.05 11.67
C ASN A 63 -9.43 11.73 12.10
N ASP A 64 -9.24 10.68 12.92
CA ASP A 64 -7.92 10.26 13.35
C ASP A 64 -7.11 9.70 12.16
N VAL A 65 -7.76 8.91 11.30
CA VAL A 65 -7.11 8.38 10.09
C VAL A 65 -6.74 9.50 9.12
N HIS A 66 -7.64 10.45 8.90
CA HIS A 66 -7.37 11.61 8.05
C HIS A 66 -6.22 12.46 8.60
N ALA A 67 -6.21 12.74 9.91
CA ALA A 67 -5.13 13.48 10.56
C ALA A 67 -3.78 12.76 10.43
N CYS A 68 -3.76 11.43 10.57
CA CYS A 68 -2.56 10.64 10.36
C CYS A 68 -2.09 10.68 8.89
N ASN A 69 -3.00 10.55 7.92
CA ASN A 69 -2.64 10.62 6.51
C ASN A 69 -2.11 12.02 6.13
N GLN A 70 -2.72 13.08 6.64
CA GLN A 70 -2.24 14.44 6.45
C GLN A 70 -0.84 14.64 7.03
N ARG A 71 -0.63 14.16 8.26
CA ARG A 71 0.68 14.26 8.92
C ARG A 71 1.76 13.47 8.20
N MET A 72 1.43 12.34 7.62
CA MET A 72 2.35 11.55 6.78
C MET A 72 2.80 12.36 5.56
N LEU A 73 1.89 13.03 4.85
CA LEU A 73 2.23 13.90 3.71
C LEU A 73 3.14 15.05 4.12
N GLU A 74 2.86 15.71 5.25
CA GLU A 74 3.71 16.78 5.79
C GLU A 74 5.14 16.29 6.08
N LEU A 75 5.28 15.14 6.76
CA LEU A 75 6.58 14.57 7.08
C LEU A 75 7.37 14.12 5.83
N LEU A 76 6.66 13.71 4.79
CA LEU A 76 7.23 13.38 3.48
C LEU A 76 7.50 14.61 2.61
N ASN A 77 7.09 15.80 3.04
CA ASN A 77 7.14 17.05 2.27
C ASN A 77 6.43 16.93 0.91
N LEU A 78 5.27 16.24 0.89
CA LEU A 78 4.44 16.03 -0.28
C LEU A 78 3.19 16.90 -0.23
N LYS A 79 2.65 17.25 -1.41
CA LYS A 79 1.43 18.04 -1.54
C LYS A 79 0.18 17.24 -1.13
N ASN A 80 -0.89 17.93 -0.77
CA ASN A 80 -2.16 17.32 -0.38
C ASN A 80 -2.82 16.51 -1.51
N ASP A 81 -2.57 16.87 -2.76
CA ASP A 81 -3.06 16.22 -3.98
C ASP A 81 -2.07 15.19 -4.57
N PHE A 82 -1.09 14.75 -3.77
CA PHE A 82 -0.06 13.83 -4.22
C PHE A 82 -0.60 12.47 -4.69
N TRP A 83 -1.59 11.94 -3.99
CA TRP A 83 -2.20 10.64 -4.31
C TRP A 83 -3.24 10.76 -5.43
N ASP A 84 -3.20 9.86 -6.41
CA ASP A 84 -4.24 9.75 -7.43
C ASP A 84 -5.52 9.11 -6.87
N GLY A 85 -5.43 8.51 -5.69
CA GLY A 85 -6.56 8.03 -4.91
C GLY A 85 -6.12 7.36 -3.60
N ILE A 86 -7.03 7.37 -2.64
CA ILE A 86 -6.83 6.75 -1.32
C ILE A 86 -8.03 5.88 -1.00
N CYS A 87 -7.79 4.63 -0.63
CA CYS A 87 -8.77 3.73 -0.05
C CYS A 87 -8.41 3.43 1.41
N VAL A 88 -9.30 3.79 2.30
CA VAL A 88 -9.27 3.38 3.70
C VAL A 88 -10.38 2.36 3.90
N ALA A 89 -10.01 1.12 4.16
CA ALA A 89 -10.95 0.04 4.43
C ALA A 89 -11.22 -0.06 5.94
N PRO A 90 -12.41 0.34 6.41
CA PRO A 90 -12.72 0.38 7.84
C PRO A 90 -13.15 -0.97 8.40
N GLU A 91 -13.47 -1.93 7.54
CA GLU A 91 -14.12 -3.18 7.87
C GLU A 91 -13.29 -4.03 8.84
N SER A 92 -13.97 -4.69 9.77
CA SER A 92 -13.36 -5.71 10.64
C SER A 92 -13.02 -6.98 9.87
N PRO A 93 -11.99 -7.74 10.27
CA PRO A 93 -11.73 -9.07 9.70
C PRO A 93 -12.91 -10.04 9.80
N ASP A 94 -13.79 -9.82 10.78
CA ASP A 94 -14.93 -10.70 11.08
C ASP A 94 -16.18 -10.34 10.25
N GLU A 95 -16.16 -9.25 9.48
CA GLU A 95 -17.27 -8.88 8.61
C GLU A 95 -17.35 -9.80 7.40
N LYS A 96 -18.56 -10.34 7.16
CA LYS A 96 -18.82 -11.33 6.11
C LYS A 96 -18.91 -10.73 4.71
N GLU A 97 -19.26 -9.46 4.60
CA GLU A 97 -19.33 -8.78 3.32
C GLU A 97 -17.99 -8.16 2.96
N ALA A 98 -17.44 -8.60 1.84
CA ALA A 98 -16.19 -8.08 1.32
C ALA A 98 -16.40 -6.63 0.81
N GLY A 99 -16.14 -5.66 1.68
CA GLY A 99 -15.99 -4.25 1.31
C GLY A 99 -14.69 -4.00 0.55
N TYR A 100 -13.97 -3.01 0.96
CA TYR A 100 -12.64 -2.70 0.40
C TYR A 100 -11.47 -3.34 1.16
N ARG A 101 -11.77 -4.08 2.24
CA ARG A 101 -10.73 -4.70 3.06
C ARG A 101 -9.92 -5.71 2.26
N LYS A 102 -8.60 -5.50 2.19
CA LYS A 102 -7.64 -6.47 1.62
C LYS A 102 -7.78 -7.84 2.30
N PRO A 103 -7.83 -8.97 1.54
CA PRO A 103 -7.40 -9.12 0.16
C PRO A 103 -8.47 -8.87 -0.91
N SER A 104 -9.56 -8.12 -0.63
CA SER A 104 -10.50 -7.69 -1.66
C SER A 104 -9.78 -6.81 -2.69
N GLU A 105 -9.91 -7.16 -3.95
CA GLU A 105 -9.37 -6.45 -5.10
C GLU A 105 -10.29 -5.34 -5.64
N LYS A 106 -11.41 -5.10 -4.98
CA LYS A 106 -12.46 -4.19 -5.45
C LYS A 106 -11.92 -2.80 -5.78
N TYR A 107 -11.11 -2.22 -4.88
CA TYR A 107 -10.53 -0.90 -5.12
C TYR A 107 -9.61 -0.88 -6.35
N GLN A 108 -8.76 -1.89 -6.50
CA GLN A 108 -7.87 -2.00 -7.66
C GLN A 108 -8.64 -2.09 -8.96
N LEU A 109 -9.70 -2.92 -9.01
CA LEU A 109 -10.54 -3.08 -10.20
C LEU A 109 -11.27 -1.77 -10.56
N GLU A 110 -11.76 -1.03 -9.59
CA GLU A 110 -12.37 0.28 -9.80
C GLU A 110 -11.37 1.29 -10.39
N MET A 111 -10.13 1.32 -9.87
CA MET A 111 -9.09 2.22 -10.36
C MET A 111 -8.59 1.80 -11.76
N ILE A 112 -8.45 0.50 -12.01
CA ILE A 112 -8.14 -0.03 -13.34
C ILE A 112 -9.18 0.46 -14.36
N SER A 113 -10.46 0.32 -14.04
CA SER A 113 -11.56 0.78 -14.91
C SER A 113 -11.56 2.30 -15.09
N LYS A 114 -11.43 3.05 -14.00
CA LYS A 114 -11.52 4.51 -13.99
C LYS A 114 -10.39 5.19 -14.77
N TYR A 115 -9.16 4.67 -14.63
CA TYR A 115 -7.96 5.29 -15.20
C TYR A 115 -7.43 4.57 -16.46
N GLY A 116 -8.08 3.48 -16.88
CA GLY A 116 -7.60 2.66 -18.00
C GLY A 116 -6.23 2.04 -17.74
N LEU A 117 -5.96 1.59 -16.51
CA LEU A 117 -4.66 1.06 -16.13
C LEU A 117 -4.34 -0.24 -16.88
N THR A 118 -3.04 -0.47 -17.10
CA THR A 118 -2.52 -1.76 -17.57
C THR A 118 -2.17 -2.63 -16.36
N PRO A 119 -2.97 -3.67 -16.04
CA PRO A 119 -2.75 -4.46 -14.84
C PRO A 119 -1.37 -5.13 -14.81
N SER A 120 -0.93 -5.74 -15.91
CA SER A 120 0.35 -6.44 -16.01
C SER A 120 1.60 -5.55 -15.83
N SER A 121 1.44 -4.22 -15.95
CA SER A 121 2.50 -3.23 -15.73
C SER A 121 2.28 -2.43 -14.45
N SER A 122 1.30 -2.83 -13.63
CA SER A 122 0.96 -2.17 -12.37
C SER A 122 1.25 -3.09 -11.19
N TRP A 123 1.40 -2.50 -10.00
CA TRP A 123 1.85 -3.20 -8.81
C TRP A 123 0.95 -2.95 -7.61
N MET A 124 0.88 -3.93 -6.70
CA MET A 124 0.45 -3.75 -5.31
C MET A 124 1.61 -4.13 -4.39
N VAL A 125 2.01 -3.21 -3.52
CA VAL A 125 3.17 -3.35 -2.64
C VAL A 125 2.75 -3.17 -1.19
N GLY A 126 3.18 -4.06 -0.32
CA GLY A 126 2.92 -4.00 1.12
C GLY A 126 3.87 -4.86 1.93
N ASP A 127 3.69 -4.89 3.25
CA ASP A 127 4.51 -5.65 4.18
C ASP A 127 3.93 -7.03 4.52
N LYS A 128 2.71 -7.33 4.06
CA LYS A 128 1.98 -8.57 4.38
C LYS A 128 1.56 -9.31 3.11
N TRP A 129 1.46 -10.63 3.20
CA TRP A 129 0.97 -11.44 2.07
C TRP A 129 -0.36 -10.95 1.51
N ILE A 130 -1.26 -10.51 2.37
CA ILE A 130 -2.58 -9.99 1.99
C ILE A 130 -2.50 -8.82 0.98
N ASP A 131 -1.42 -8.04 1.00
CA ASP A 131 -1.19 -6.95 0.05
C ASP A 131 -0.86 -7.52 -1.34
N ALA A 132 0.15 -8.39 -1.41
CA ALA A 132 0.52 -9.05 -2.65
C ALA A 132 -0.66 -9.85 -3.23
N GLU A 133 -1.40 -10.57 -2.39
CA GLU A 133 -2.60 -11.31 -2.78
C GLU A 133 -3.67 -10.40 -3.39
N THR A 134 -3.91 -9.21 -2.81
CA THR A 134 -4.83 -8.21 -3.36
C THR A 134 -4.43 -7.82 -4.79
N GLY A 135 -3.14 -7.56 -5.01
CA GLY A 135 -2.61 -7.27 -6.34
C GLY A 135 -2.82 -8.41 -7.32
N LEU A 136 -2.43 -9.63 -6.93
CA LEU A 136 -2.56 -10.83 -7.78
C LEU A 136 -4.02 -11.11 -8.17
N ARG A 137 -4.98 -10.93 -7.25
CA ARG A 137 -6.41 -11.08 -7.53
C ARG A 137 -6.89 -10.08 -8.59
N ALA A 138 -6.39 -8.85 -8.54
CA ALA A 138 -6.67 -7.82 -9.55
C ALA A 138 -5.84 -7.97 -10.84
N LYS A 139 -5.07 -9.06 -10.99
CA LYS A 139 -4.13 -9.31 -12.11
C LYS A 139 -2.99 -8.29 -12.21
N LEU A 140 -2.69 -7.61 -11.11
CA LEU A 140 -1.49 -6.80 -10.96
C LEU A 140 -0.30 -7.68 -10.58
N ASN A 141 0.89 -7.11 -10.62
CA ASN A 141 2.04 -7.69 -9.94
C ASN A 141 1.94 -7.42 -8.43
N GLY A 142 2.31 -8.40 -7.60
CA GLY A 142 2.46 -8.22 -6.16
C GLY A 142 3.93 -8.05 -5.80
N ALA A 143 4.23 -7.28 -4.74
CA ALA A 143 5.55 -7.23 -4.14
C ALA A 143 5.45 -7.08 -2.61
N LEU A 144 6.44 -7.61 -1.89
CA LEU A 144 6.55 -7.51 -0.44
C LEU A 144 7.77 -6.68 -0.06
N VAL A 145 7.65 -5.91 1.03
CA VAL A 145 8.76 -5.19 1.67
C VAL A 145 8.94 -5.68 3.11
N LYS A 146 10.20 -5.70 3.57
CA LYS A 146 10.58 -6.21 4.91
C LYS A 146 10.48 -5.15 6.01
N THR A 147 9.90 -4.00 5.72
CA THR A 147 9.88 -2.83 6.62
C THR A 147 8.79 -2.88 7.69
N GLY A 148 7.87 -3.82 7.61
CA GLY A 148 6.78 -3.98 8.58
C GLY A 148 6.81 -5.34 9.27
N LYS A 149 5.88 -6.22 8.95
CA LYS A 149 5.78 -7.55 9.55
C LYS A 149 6.90 -8.47 9.10
N VAL A 150 7.35 -9.32 10.01
CA VAL A 150 8.33 -10.36 9.69
C VAL A 150 7.74 -11.32 8.65
N ILE A 151 8.46 -11.49 7.55
CA ILE A 151 8.10 -12.43 6.50
C ILE A 151 8.61 -13.81 6.92
N GLY A 152 7.68 -14.69 7.30
CA GLY A 152 8.01 -16.06 7.70
C GLY A 152 8.21 -17.00 6.50
N GLN A 153 8.80 -18.18 6.77
CA GLN A 153 9.14 -19.18 5.74
C GLN A 153 7.97 -19.59 4.84
N GLU A 154 6.76 -19.67 5.37
CA GLU A 154 5.56 -19.99 4.59
C GLU A 154 5.25 -18.90 3.56
N VAL A 155 5.35 -17.63 3.96
CA VAL A 155 5.15 -16.49 3.06
C VAL A 155 6.26 -16.42 2.02
N GLU A 156 7.52 -16.68 2.40
CA GLU A 156 8.65 -16.73 1.45
C GLU A 156 8.46 -17.85 0.41
N LYS A 157 7.99 -19.02 0.82
CA LYS A 157 7.68 -20.12 -0.08
C LYS A 157 6.58 -19.72 -1.07
N LEU A 158 5.49 -19.19 -0.57
CA LEU A 158 4.35 -18.73 -1.36
C LEU A 158 4.73 -17.60 -2.34
N ALA A 159 5.56 -16.67 -1.89
CA ALA A 159 6.07 -15.58 -2.72
C ALA A 159 6.90 -16.12 -3.90
N ARG A 160 7.78 -17.11 -3.66
CA ARG A 160 8.51 -17.80 -4.75
C ARG A 160 7.58 -18.51 -5.73
N GLU A 161 6.60 -19.26 -5.25
CA GLU A 161 5.63 -19.99 -6.07
C GLU A 161 4.78 -19.05 -6.95
N LYS A 162 4.49 -17.85 -6.46
CA LYS A 162 3.67 -16.85 -7.15
C LYS A 162 4.49 -15.77 -7.89
N ASN A 163 5.82 -15.89 -7.92
CA ASN A 163 6.72 -14.87 -8.50
C ASN A 163 6.54 -13.49 -7.90
N VAL A 164 6.29 -13.41 -6.57
CA VAL A 164 6.19 -12.17 -5.81
C VAL A 164 7.57 -11.82 -5.25
N PRO A 165 8.21 -10.73 -5.70
CA PRO A 165 9.49 -10.32 -5.13
C PRO A 165 9.35 -9.85 -3.69
N ILE A 166 10.41 -10.09 -2.91
CA ILE A 166 10.57 -9.58 -1.54
C ILE A 166 11.76 -8.62 -1.55
N CYS A 167 11.49 -7.36 -1.26
CA CYS A 167 12.49 -6.28 -1.24
C CYS A 167 12.78 -5.85 0.19
N GLU A 168 13.96 -5.28 0.44
CA GLU A 168 14.32 -4.78 1.77
C GLU A 168 13.40 -3.64 2.21
N ASP A 169 13.10 -2.72 1.29
CA ASP A 169 12.24 -1.55 1.50
C ASP A 169 11.59 -1.08 0.20
N LEU A 170 10.75 -0.07 0.30
CA LEU A 170 10.06 0.51 -0.85
C LEU A 170 11.03 1.16 -1.84
N PHE A 171 12.16 1.71 -1.35
CA PHE A 171 13.16 2.33 -2.21
C PHE A 171 13.89 1.28 -3.08
N SER A 172 14.25 0.15 -2.50
CA SER A 172 14.85 -0.99 -3.20
C SER A 172 13.90 -1.55 -4.25
N PHE A 173 12.61 -1.71 -3.90
CA PHE A 173 11.56 -2.07 -4.86
C PHE A 173 11.51 -1.10 -6.03
N THR A 174 11.45 0.21 -5.73
CA THR A 174 11.35 1.26 -6.75
C THR A 174 12.49 1.22 -7.74
N ASN A 175 13.73 1.15 -7.26
CA ASN A 175 14.89 1.10 -8.13
C ASN A 175 14.91 -0.15 -9.02
N THR A 176 14.51 -1.30 -8.46
CA THR A 176 14.60 -2.59 -9.18
C THR A 176 13.47 -2.77 -10.20
N TYR A 177 12.23 -2.42 -9.83
CA TYR A 177 11.05 -2.81 -10.60
C TYR A 177 10.30 -1.63 -11.27
N ILE A 178 10.68 -0.39 -10.94
CA ILE A 178 10.04 0.80 -11.51
C ILE A 178 10.98 1.55 -12.44
N ILE A 179 12.24 1.75 -12.02
CA ILE A 179 13.19 2.61 -12.74
C ILE A 179 14.00 1.83 -13.76
N ASN A 180 14.39 0.59 -13.47
CA ASN A 180 15.25 -0.23 -14.33
C ASN A 180 14.45 -1.13 -15.30
N THR A 181 13.16 -0.91 -15.43
CA THR A 181 12.27 -1.57 -16.41
C THR A 181 11.85 -0.57 -17.48
#